data_f1981f6b22e14002f91a291cf474ef87
#
_entry.id   f1981f6b22e14002f91a291cf474ef87
#
_cell.length_a   1.000
_cell.length_b   1.000
_cell.length_c   1.000
_cell.angle_alpha   90.00
_cell.angle_beta   90.00
_cell.angle_gamma   90.00
#
_symmetry.space_group_name_H-M   'P 1'
#
loop_
_entity.id
_entity.type
_entity.pdbx_description
1 polymer ?
#
loop_
_entity_poly.entity_id
_entity_poly.type
_entity_poly.pdbx_seq_one_letter_code
_entity_poly.pdbx_strand_id
1 'polypeptide(L)'
;MENTYANTTFGGAEEINYIPELSQLAKNNINFSNNDNIGGSRTIDGTQWTIASQVSQNMGIPLKLSIKSQKYDNDTAFLPGGYSLGEVLEANGYINEFMCGSDANFGGTSNFYKQHGNYIIRDYNSFKENQEIPEDYFVFWGIEDAKLFEFAKKDITKLASGEKPFNMEITTIDTHTPDGYLCDQM
;
A
#
# COMPACT_ATOMS: atom_id res chain seq x y z
N MET A 1 -8.67 2.49 8.53
CA MET A 1 -8.66 3.97 8.61
C MET A 1 -9.99 4.53 9.03
N GLU A 2 -11.08 4.28 8.34
CA GLU A 2 -12.36 4.96 8.56
C GLU A 2 -12.86 4.87 10.01
N ASN A 3 -12.76 3.73 10.62
CA ASN A 3 -13.21 3.50 11.99
C ASN A 3 -12.25 4.05 13.07
N THR A 4 -11.06 4.50 12.70
CA THR A 4 -10.09 5.08 13.63
C THR A 4 -10.07 6.60 13.54
N TYR A 5 -10.15 7.15 12.32
CA TYR A 5 -9.92 8.56 12.06
C TYR A 5 -11.18 9.31 11.62
N ALA A 6 -12.26 8.61 11.25
CA ALA A 6 -13.54 9.23 10.97
C ALA A 6 -14.34 9.49 12.24
N ASN A 7 -15.24 10.46 12.20
CA ASN A 7 -16.14 10.71 13.33
C ASN A 7 -17.36 9.77 13.33
N THR A 8 -18.13 9.83 14.41
CA THR A 8 -19.32 8.98 14.63
C THR A 8 -20.39 9.13 13.55
N THR A 9 -20.48 10.26 12.86
CA THR A 9 -21.42 10.48 11.73
C THR A 9 -21.11 9.56 10.56
N PHE A 10 -19.83 9.19 10.38
CA PHE A 10 -19.36 8.27 9.33
C PHE A 10 -19.09 6.85 9.85
N GLY A 11 -19.55 6.54 11.06
CA GLY A 11 -19.35 5.22 11.66
C GLY A 11 -17.98 5.03 12.32
N GLY A 12 -17.22 6.10 12.50
CA GLY A 12 -15.93 6.11 13.20
C GLY A 12 -16.10 6.26 14.72
N ALA A 13 -14.98 6.31 15.42
CA ALA A 13 -14.91 6.39 16.88
C ALA A 13 -14.67 7.80 17.43
N GLU A 14 -14.26 8.74 16.59
CA GLU A 14 -13.78 10.05 17.00
C GLU A 14 -14.89 11.10 17.05
N GLU A 15 -14.70 12.15 17.83
CA GLU A 15 -15.58 13.32 17.82
C GLU A 15 -15.35 14.21 16.60
N ILE A 16 -14.08 14.26 16.13
CA ILE A 16 -13.63 15.03 14.96
C ILE A 16 -13.32 14.06 13.82
N ASN A 17 -13.69 14.43 12.61
CA ASN A 17 -13.31 13.67 11.43
C ASN A 17 -11.93 14.13 10.95
N TYR A 18 -10.92 13.30 11.18
CA TYR A 18 -9.53 13.55 10.78
C TYR A 18 -9.24 13.17 9.30
N ILE A 19 -10.20 12.55 8.61
CA ILE A 19 -10.09 12.16 7.20
C ILE A 19 -11.29 12.67 6.39
N PRO A 20 -11.57 13.98 6.37
CA PRO A 20 -12.78 14.51 5.78
C PRO A 20 -12.91 14.24 4.28
N GLU A 21 -11.81 14.29 3.53
CA GLU A 21 -11.79 14.03 2.09
C GLU A 21 -12.10 12.57 1.77
N LEU A 22 -11.47 11.63 2.48
CA LEU A 22 -11.76 10.18 2.33
C LEU A 22 -13.19 9.85 2.74
N SER A 23 -13.69 10.46 3.82
CA SER A 23 -15.08 10.29 4.25
C SER A 23 -16.06 10.80 3.20
N GLN A 24 -15.73 11.90 2.52
CA GLN A 24 -16.56 12.45 1.45
C GLN A 24 -16.51 11.56 0.20
N LEU A 25 -15.35 11.00 -0.14
CA LEU A 25 -15.23 10.02 -1.22
C LEU A 25 -16.08 8.77 -0.92
N ALA A 26 -15.99 8.22 0.28
CA ALA A 26 -16.79 7.07 0.72
C ALA A 26 -18.30 7.34 0.62
N LYS A 27 -18.73 8.55 0.98
CA LYS A 27 -20.14 8.97 0.90
C LYS A 27 -20.67 9.08 -0.53
N ASN A 28 -19.84 9.52 -1.45
CA ASN A 28 -20.23 9.81 -2.83
C ASN A 28 -20.00 8.64 -3.80
N ASN A 29 -19.38 7.58 -3.35
CA ASN A 29 -19.02 6.42 -4.17
C ASN A 29 -19.48 5.11 -3.53
N ILE A 30 -19.23 3.99 -4.21
CA ILE A 30 -19.47 2.67 -3.63
C ILE A 30 -18.48 2.45 -2.50
N ASN A 31 -19.00 2.31 -1.29
CA ASN A 31 -18.23 2.05 -0.08
C ASN A 31 -18.67 0.73 0.54
N PHE A 32 -17.72 -0.16 0.79
CA PHE A 32 -17.97 -1.44 1.46
C PHE A 32 -17.76 -1.26 2.97
N SER A 33 -18.84 -1.02 3.68
CA SER A 33 -18.85 -0.93 5.14
C SER A 33 -19.72 -2.00 5.77
N ASN A 34 -19.42 -2.35 7.02
CA ASN A 34 -20.24 -3.29 7.77
C ASN A 34 -21.57 -2.65 8.22
N ASN A 35 -22.58 -3.49 8.45
CA ASN A 35 -23.88 -3.04 8.97
C ASN A 35 -23.79 -2.35 10.35
N ASP A 36 -22.69 -2.54 11.07
CA ASP A 36 -22.41 -1.94 12.38
C ASP A 36 -21.83 -0.52 12.28
N ASN A 37 -21.87 0.10 11.11
CA ASN A 37 -21.28 1.42 10.83
C ASN A 37 -19.77 1.53 11.05
N ILE A 38 -19.06 0.41 11.12
CA ILE A 38 -17.59 0.38 11.10
C ILE A 38 -17.16 0.07 9.69
N GLY A 39 -16.51 1.03 9.04
CA GLY A 39 -16.02 0.88 7.67
C GLY A 39 -14.86 -0.10 7.56
N GLY A 40 -14.56 -0.48 6.31
CA GLY A 40 -13.43 -1.31 5.96
C GLY A 40 -13.60 -2.79 6.23
N SER A 41 -12.57 -3.55 5.93
CA SER A 41 -12.52 -4.99 6.14
C SER A 41 -12.08 -5.32 7.57
N ARG A 42 -12.64 -6.38 8.14
CA ARG A 42 -12.20 -6.88 9.45
C ARG A 42 -10.84 -7.53 9.33
N THR A 43 -9.95 -7.24 10.28
CA THR A 43 -8.69 -7.96 10.42
C THR A 43 -8.98 -9.39 10.85
N ILE A 44 -8.47 -10.35 10.08
CA ILE A 44 -8.48 -11.77 10.42
C ILE A 44 -7.06 -12.27 10.63
N ASP A 45 -6.89 -13.43 11.27
CA ASP A 45 -5.57 -14.02 11.44
C ASP A 45 -4.90 -14.27 10.08
N GLY A 46 -3.64 -13.86 9.95
CA GLY A 46 -2.88 -13.91 8.70
C GLY A 46 -3.11 -12.74 7.75
N THR A 47 -3.71 -11.62 8.20
CA THR A 47 -3.86 -10.38 7.43
C THR A 47 -3.39 -9.12 8.18
N GLN A 48 -2.80 -9.27 9.38
CA GLN A 48 -2.43 -8.14 10.25
C GLN A 48 -1.14 -7.44 9.86
N TRP A 49 -0.27 -8.12 9.12
CA TRP A 49 1.02 -7.58 8.68
C TRP A 49 0.91 -6.97 7.29
N THR A 50 1.71 -5.98 6.99
CA THR A 50 1.68 -5.29 5.69
C THR A 50 1.68 -6.28 4.52
N ILE A 51 2.68 -7.15 4.43
CA ILE A 51 2.74 -8.14 3.35
C ILE A 51 1.59 -9.16 3.41
N ALA A 52 1.15 -9.57 4.59
CA ALA A 52 0.01 -10.48 4.71
C ALA A 52 -1.30 -9.83 4.25
N SER A 53 -1.47 -8.53 4.53
CA SER A 53 -2.59 -7.73 4.03
C SER A 53 -2.53 -7.59 2.50
N GLN A 54 -1.38 -7.29 1.94
CA GLN A 54 -1.16 -7.17 0.50
C GLN A 54 -1.45 -8.48 -0.23
N VAL A 55 -0.95 -9.62 0.29
CA VAL A 55 -1.29 -10.95 -0.23
C VAL A 55 -2.79 -11.22 -0.17
N SER A 56 -3.40 -10.90 0.95
CA SER A 56 -4.84 -11.12 1.13
C SER A 56 -5.68 -10.28 0.17
N GLN A 57 -5.29 -9.04 -0.11
CA GLN A 57 -5.97 -8.16 -1.07
C GLN A 57 -5.78 -8.63 -2.51
N ASN A 58 -4.59 -9.10 -2.86
CA ASN A 58 -4.24 -9.48 -4.22
C ASN A 58 -4.59 -10.92 -4.58
N MET A 59 -4.60 -11.84 -3.60
CA MET A 59 -4.84 -13.27 -3.83
C MET A 59 -6.09 -13.82 -3.14
N GLY A 60 -6.70 -13.07 -2.21
CA GLY A 60 -7.86 -13.52 -1.44
C GLY A 60 -7.54 -14.62 -0.41
N ILE A 61 -6.28 -14.79 -0.02
CA ILE A 61 -5.82 -15.79 0.94
C ILE A 61 -5.09 -15.15 2.12
N PRO A 62 -5.19 -15.69 3.34
CA PRO A 62 -4.39 -15.25 4.46
C PRO A 62 -2.93 -15.73 4.32
N LEU A 63 -1.98 -14.92 4.74
CA LEU A 63 -0.57 -15.29 4.80
C LEU A 63 -0.11 -15.38 6.25
N LYS A 64 0.30 -16.57 6.68
CA LYS A 64 0.91 -16.77 7.98
C LYS A 64 2.42 -16.61 7.89
N LEU A 65 2.94 -15.50 8.37
CA LEU A 65 4.37 -15.27 8.50
C LEU A 65 4.89 -15.80 9.83
N SER A 66 6.00 -16.50 9.80
CA SER A 66 6.77 -16.78 10.99
C SER A 66 7.53 -15.50 11.39
N ILE A 67 7.27 -14.97 12.58
CA ILE A 67 7.90 -13.75 13.12
C ILE A 67 9.45 -13.83 13.13
N LYS A 68 10.01 -15.01 13.05
CA LYS A 68 11.46 -15.25 13.12
C LYS A 68 12.15 -15.53 11.79
N SER A 69 11.43 -15.61 10.70
CA SER A 69 12.04 -15.90 9.40
C SER A 69 11.62 -14.85 8.38
N GLN A 70 12.54 -13.99 8.04
CA GLN A 70 12.52 -13.18 6.81
C GLN A 70 12.68 -14.11 5.59
N LYS A 71 11.88 -15.16 5.55
CA LYS A 71 12.03 -16.27 4.60
C LYS A 71 11.73 -15.85 3.16
N TYR A 72 11.11 -14.69 3.00
CA TYR A 72 10.69 -14.15 1.71
C TYR A 72 11.53 -12.95 1.25
N ASP A 73 12.50 -12.48 2.05
CA ASP A 73 13.29 -11.29 1.77
C ASP A 73 14.29 -11.48 0.62
N ASN A 74 14.71 -12.71 0.32
CA ASN A 74 15.72 -12.97 -0.70
C ASN A 74 15.30 -14.10 -1.63
N ASP A 75 15.49 -13.95 -2.92
CA ASP A 75 15.49 -14.90 -4.07
C ASP A 75 14.63 -16.16 -3.98
N THR A 76 13.77 -16.25 -2.99
CA THR A 76 12.90 -17.40 -2.77
C THR A 76 11.61 -17.18 -3.57
N ALA A 77 11.10 -18.21 -4.19
CA ALA A 77 9.78 -18.19 -4.82
C ALA A 77 8.71 -17.85 -3.77
N PHE A 78 8.07 -16.70 -3.93
CA PHE A 78 7.03 -16.21 -3.04
C PHE A 78 5.68 -16.80 -3.47
N LEU A 79 5.10 -17.71 -2.68
CA LEU A 79 3.80 -18.36 -2.96
C LEU A 79 3.64 -18.86 -4.41
N PRO A 80 4.55 -19.68 -4.93
CA PRO A 80 4.62 -20.00 -6.37
C PRO A 80 3.40 -20.74 -6.94
N GLY A 81 2.50 -21.19 -6.09
CA GLY A 81 1.22 -21.81 -6.51
C GLY A 81 0.03 -20.85 -6.40
N GLY A 82 0.25 -19.60 -5.97
CA GLY A 82 -0.80 -18.57 -5.88
C GLY A 82 -1.02 -17.89 -7.22
N TYR A 83 -2.20 -17.34 -7.42
CA TYR A 83 -2.54 -16.49 -8.57
C TYR A 83 -3.14 -15.18 -8.09
N SER A 84 -2.59 -14.07 -8.52
CA SER A 84 -2.91 -12.75 -8.00
C SER A 84 -3.73 -11.91 -8.98
N LEU A 85 -4.33 -10.85 -8.45
CA LEU A 85 -4.93 -9.79 -9.26
C LEU A 85 -3.91 -9.18 -10.22
N GLY A 86 -2.66 -8.99 -9.77
CA GLY A 86 -1.59 -8.45 -10.60
C GLY A 86 -1.31 -9.29 -11.85
N GLU A 87 -1.31 -10.62 -11.74
CA GLU A 87 -1.15 -11.52 -12.87
C GLU A 87 -2.35 -11.46 -13.83
N VAL A 88 -3.57 -11.33 -13.30
CA VAL A 88 -4.77 -11.10 -14.12
C VAL A 88 -4.64 -9.81 -14.93
N LEU A 89 -4.22 -8.73 -14.28
CA LEU A 89 -4.08 -7.42 -14.91
C LEU A 89 -2.95 -7.43 -15.96
N GLU A 90 -1.78 -7.99 -15.63
CA GLU A 90 -0.67 -8.16 -16.57
C GLU A 90 -1.08 -8.92 -17.82
N ALA A 91 -1.78 -10.06 -17.65
CA ALA A 91 -2.29 -10.87 -18.75
C ALA A 91 -3.30 -10.11 -19.63
N ASN A 92 -3.94 -9.07 -19.11
CA ASN A 92 -4.84 -8.17 -19.84
C ASN A 92 -4.17 -6.88 -20.32
N GLY A 93 -2.85 -6.81 -20.31
CA GLY A 93 -2.06 -5.72 -20.90
C GLY A 93 -1.89 -4.50 -20.02
N TYR A 94 -2.22 -4.60 -18.73
CA TYR A 94 -1.98 -3.52 -17.77
C TYR A 94 -0.49 -3.38 -17.46
N ILE A 95 -0.07 -2.16 -17.16
CA ILE A 95 1.18 -1.86 -16.48
C ILE A 95 0.87 -1.87 -14.99
N ASN A 96 1.55 -2.74 -14.22
CA ASN A 96 1.43 -2.77 -12.78
C ASN A 96 2.58 -1.99 -12.13
N GLU A 97 2.28 -1.14 -11.17
CA GLU A 97 3.24 -0.41 -10.36
C GLU A 97 2.89 -0.53 -8.87
N PHE A 98 3.89 -0.83 -8.06
CA PHE A 98 3.79 -0.80 -6.60
C PHE A 98 4.69 0.29 -6.06
N MET A 99 4.15 1.16 -5.21
CA MET A 99 4.86 2.27 -4.61
C MET A 99 4.75 2.26 -3.09
N CYS A 100 5.87 2.46 -2.39
CA CYS A 100 5.88 2.63 -0.94
C CYS A 100 7.00 3.58 -0.49
N GLY A 101 6.82 4.20 0.67
CA GLY A 101 7.82 5.11 1.24
C GLY A 101 9.03 4.42 1.87
N SER A 102 8.96 3.11 2.15
CA SER A 102 10.00 2.32 2.79
C SER A 102 10.75 1.41 1.81
N ASP A 103 11.73 0.66 2.32
CA ASP A 103 12.41 -0.40 1.57
C ASP A 103 11.44 -1.57 1.32
N ALA A 104 11.07 -1.81 0.07
CA ALA A 104 10.17 -2.88 -0.34
C ALA A 104 10.79 -4.28 -0.24
N ASN A 105 12.07 -4.43 0.05
CA ASN A 105 12.66 -5.73 0.30
C ASN A 105 12.23 -6.30 1.65
N PHE A 106 11.85 -5.41 2.59
CA PHE A 106 11.35 -5.84 3.88
C PHE A 106 10.11 -6.74 3.76
N GLY A 107 10.14 -7.88 4.44
CA GLY A 107 9.04 -8.86 4.44
C GLY A 107 8.80 -9.56 3.10
N GLY A 108 9.67 -9.38 2.10
CA GLY A 108 9.53 -9.96 0.77
C GLY A 108 8.50 -9.25 -0.12
N THR A 109 8.09 -8.03 0.23
CA THR A 109 7.10 -7.25 -0.52
C THR A 109 7.50 -7.11 -1.99
N SER A 110 8.73 -6.68 -2.27
CA SER A 110 9.25 -6.53 -3.63
C SER A 110 9.22 -7.86 -4.40
N ASN A 111 9.56 -8.98 -3.74
CA ASN A 111 9.50 -10.31 -4.34
C ASN A 111 8.08 -10.70 -4.72
N PHE A 112 7.12 -10.46 -3.81
CA PHE A 112 5.71 -10.72 -4.06
C PHE A 112 5.23 -9.99 -5.32
N TYR A 113 5.38 -8.68 -5.37
CA TYR A 113 4.88 -7.88 -6.47
C TYR A 113 5.60 -8.16 -7.80
N LYS A 114 6.90 -8.40 -7.80
CA LYS A 114 7.65 -8.78 -9.00
C LYS A 114 7.23 -10.13 -9.56
N GLN A 115 6.99 -11.12 -8.68
CA GLN A 115 6.65 -12.48 -9.08
C GLN A 115 5.18 -12.65 -9.45
N HIS A 116 4.30 -11.82 -8.90
CA HIS A 116 2.86 -11.93 -9.05
C HIS A 116 2.24 -10.73 -9.79
N GLY A 117 2.69 -10.50 -11.02
CA GLY A 117 2.14 -9.49 -11.90
C GLY A 117 3.16 -8.49 -12.44
N ASN A 118 4.47 -8.83 -12.30
CA ASN A 118 5.58 -8.08 -12.90
C ASN A 118 5.54 -6.58 -12.61
N TYR A 119 5.25 -6.24 -11.35
CA TYR A 119 5.14 -4.84 -10.93
C TYR A 119 6.47 -4.09 -11.04
N ILE A 120 6.41 -2.88 -11.51
CA ILE A 120 7.48 -1.88 -11.34
C ILE A 120 7.49 -1.50 -9.87
N ILE A 121 8.64 -1.62 -9.21
CA ILE A 121 8.78 -1.26 -7.80
C ILE A 121 9.32 0.16 -7.67
N ARG A 122 8.55 0.99 -7.02
CA ARG A 122 8.87 2.37 -6.66
C ARG A 122 8.93 2.48 -5.14
N ASP A 123 10.13 2.38 -4.59
CA ASP A 123 10.37 2.35 -3.15
C ASP A 123 11.51 3.31 -2.77
N TYR A 124 11.79 3.40 -1.47
CA TYR A 124 12.85 4.26 -0.95
C TYR A 124 14.18 4.06 -1.68
N ASN A 125 14.57 2.80 -1.95
CA ASN A 125 15.83 2.51 -2.63
C ASN A 125 15.80 2.99 -4.08
N SER A 126 14.72 2.74 -4.79
CA SER A 126 14.55 3.16 -6.18
C SER A 126 14.54 4.69 -6.34
N PHE A 127 13.96 5.43 -5.37
CA PHE A 127 13.99 6.90 -5.37
C PHE A 127 15.41 7.44 -5.19
N LYS A 128 16.24 6.79 -4.38
CA LYS A 128 17.66 7.14 -4.24
C LYS A 128 18.46 6.80 -5.49
N GLU A 129 18.32 5.59 -6.00
CA GLU A 129 19.00 5.12 -7.20
C GLU A 129 18.71 6.01 -8.42
N ASN A 130 17.48 6.49 -8.53
CA ASN A 130 17.06 7.41 -9.59
C ASN A 130 17.37 8.88 -9.29
N GLN A 131 18.02 9.19 -8.16
CA GLN A 131 18.35 10.56 -7.73
C GLN A 131 17.14 11.49 -7.57
N GLU A 132 15.99 10.92 -7.25
CA GLU A 132 14.73 11.65 -7.00
C GLU A 132 14.69 12.23 -5.58
N ILE A 133 15.49 11.66 -4.68
CA ILE A 133 15.76 12.17 -3.32
C ILE A 133 17.27 12.22 -3.08
N PRO A 134 17.77 13.10 -2.19
CA PRO A 134 19.15 13.10 -1.75
C PRO A 134 19.58 11.76 -1.14
N GLU A 135 20.86 11.44 -1.23
CA GLU A 135 21.41 10.16 -0.73
C GLU A 135 21.23 10.00 0.78
N ASP A 136 21.29 11.09 1.53
CA ASP A 136 21.15 11.17 2.97
C ASP A 136 19.68 11.41 3.41
N TYR A 137 18.73 11.49 2.48
CA TYR A 137 17.33 11.68 2.81
C TYR A 137 16.75 10.44 3.47
N PHE A 138 16.28 10.59 4.68
CA PHE A 138 15.60 9.53 5.42
C PHE A 138 14.67 10.14 6.46
N VAL A 139 13.39 9.84 6.35
CA VAL A 139 12.37 10.31 7.28
C VAL A 139 11.57 9.09 7.77
N PHE A 140 11.56 8.88 9.07
CA PHE A 140 10.85 7.80 9.74
C PHE A 140 11.27 6.40 9.23
N TRP A 141 10.61 5.84 8.24
CA TRP A 141 10.92 4.52 7.62
C TRP A 141 11.44 4.63 6.18
N GLY A 142 11.69 5.83 5.71
CA GLY A 142 12.18 6.09 4.34
C GLY A 142 11.82 7.49 3.87
N ILE A 143 10.70 7.66 3.17
CA ILE A 143 10.13 8.97 2.82
C ILE A 143 8.71 9.08 3.39
N GLU A 144 8.33 10.28 3.83
CA GLU A 144 7.01 10.60 4.34
C GLU A 144 5.91 10.51 3.27
N ASP A 145 4.66 10.31 3.70
CA ASP A 145 3.51 10.12 2.80
C ASP A 145 3.27 11.34 1.88
N ALA A 146 3.52 12.57 2.34
CA ALA A 146 3.38 13.76 1.51
C ALA A 146 4.27 13.68 0.25
N LYS A 147 5.54 13.31 0.41
CA LYS A 147 6.49 13.14 -0.69
C LYS A 147 6.16 11.91 -1.54
N LEU A 148 5.72 10.81 -0.91
CA LEU A 148 5.25 9.62 -1.60
C LEU A 148 4.12 9.96 -2.58
N PHE A 149 3.13 10.74 -2.15
CA PHE A 149 2.03 11.19 -3.02
C PHE A 149 2.46 12.18 -4.09
N GLU A 150 3.51 12.97 -3.89
CA GLU A 150 4.10 13.78 -4.98
C GLU A 150 4.66 12.91 -6.10
N PHE A 151 5.39 11.84 -5.74
CA PHE A 151 5.90 10.88 -6.73
C PHE A 151 4.76 10.10 -7.38
N ALA A 152 3.79 9.63 -6.61
CA ALA A 152 2.62 8.95 -7.16
C ALA A 152 1.87 9.79 -8.20
N LYS A 153 1.68 11.09 -7.95
CA LYS A 153 1.04 12.01 -8.92
C LYS A 153 1.84 12.10 -10.22
N LYS A 154 3.17 12.15 -10.16
CA LYS A 154 4.03 12.18 -11.34
C LYS A 154 3.91 10.89 -12.14
N ASP A 155 4.01 9.75 -11.46
CA ASP A 155 3.96 8.43 -12.09
C ASP A 155 2.57 8.13 -12.67
N ILE A 156 1.48 8.45 -11.97
CA ILE A 156 0.11 8.37 -12.49
C ILE A 156 -0.05 9.22 -13.76
N THR A 157 0.46 10.45 -13.76
CA THR A 157 0.38 11.34 -14.93
C THR A 157 1.12 10.73 -16.12
N LYS A 158 2.30 10.16 -15.90
CA LYS A 158 3.09 9.48 -16.91
C LYS A 158 2.39 8.23 -17.43
N LEU A 159 1.89 7.37 -16.55
CA LEU A 159 1.17 6.15 -16.92
C LEU A 159 -0.12 6.46 -17.69
N ALA A 160 -0.89 7.45 -17.23
CA ALA A 160 -2.13 7.87 -17.87
C ALA A 160 -1.93 8.53 -19.26
N SER A 161 -0.73 9.04 -19.55
CA SER A 161 -0.38 9.56 -20.87
C SER A 161 -0.01 8.46 -21.87
N GLY A 162 0.17 7.23 -21.42
CA GLY A 162 0.47 6.07 -22.26
C GLY A 162 -0.79 5.46 -22.89
N GLU A 163 -0.56 4.48 -23.76
CA GLU A 163 -1.65 3.77 -24.46
C GLU A 163 -2.20 2.58 -23.68
N LYS A 164 -1.48 2.11 -22.67
CA LYS A 164 -1.86 0.93 -21.88
C LYS A 164 -2.60 1.33 -20.62
N PRO A 165 -3.61 0.55 -20.23
CA PRO A 165 -4.18 0.69 -18.89
C PRO A 165 -3.11 0.39 -17.83
N PHE A 166 -3.29 0.94 -16.64
CA PHE A 166 -2.36 0.71 -15.54
C PHE A 166 -3.10 0.41 -14.23
N ASN A 167 -2.39 -0.23 -13.34
CA ASN A 167 -2.75 -0.44 -11.95
C ASN A 167 -1.62 0.08 -11.08
N MET A 168 -1.93 0.91 -10.09
CA MET A 168 -0.98 1.40 -9.12
C MET A 168 -1.46 1.09 -7.71
N GLU A 169 -0.61 0.42 -6.95
CA GLU A 169 -0.83 0.16 -5.53
C GLU A 169 0.15 1.00 -4.70
N ILE A 170 -0.37 1.73 -3.72
CA ILE A 170 0.42 2.62 -2.87
C ILE A 170 0.25 2.18 -1.42
N THR A 171 1.39 1.95 -0.74
CA THR A 171 1.41 1.68 0.70
C THR A 171 2.00 2.88 1.43
N THR A 172 1.18 3.54 2.25
CA THR A 172 1.55 4.66 3.11
C THR A 172 2.28 4.21 4.36
N ILE A 173 3.00 5.11 5.02
CA ILE A 173 3.92 4.77 6.10
C ILE A 173 3.77 5.67 7.33
N ASP A 174 3.29 6.90 7.20
CA ASP A 174 3.25 7.87 8.29
C ASP A 174 2.37 7.43 9.47
N THR A 175 1.41 6.55 9.26
CA THR A 175 0.59 5.95 10.33
C THR A 175 1.17 4.66 10.91
N HIS A 176 2.42 4.31 10.57
CA HIS A 176 3.05 3.08 11.05
C HIS A 176 3.36 3.14 12.55
N THR A 177 3.22 2.00 13.23
CA THR A 177 3.58 1.82 14.65
C THR A 177 5.10 2.08 14.87
N PRO A 178 5.53 2.51 16.09
CA PRO A 178 4.70 2.71 17.29
C PRO A 178 3.93 4.03 17.33
N ASP A 179 4.51 5.13 16.83
CA ASP A 179 4.01 6.48 17.14
C ASP A 179 3.51 7.22 15.89
N GLY A 180 3.77 6.65 14.70
CA GLY A 180 3.52 7.35 13.46
C GLY A 180 4.50 8.51 13.24
N TYR A 181 4.27 9.26 12.16
CA TYR A 181 5.03 10.45 11.81
C TYR A 181 4.06 11.60 11.45
N LEU A 182 4.29 12.77 12.01
CA LEU A 182 3.60 13.99 11.63
C LEU A 182 4.56 14.82 10.77
N CYS A 183 4.21 15.04 9.51
CA CYS A 183 5.00 15.92 8.66
C CYS A 183 4.74 17.39 9.03
N ASP A 184 5.74 18.27 8.85
CA ASP A 184 5.69 19.70 9.22
C ASP A 184 4.64 20.51 8.44
N GLN A 185 3.89 19.87 7.53
CA GLN A 185 2.88 20.51 6.68
C GLN A 185 1.43 20.21 7.10
N MET A 186 1.25 19.52 8.23
CA MET A 186 -0.08 19.27 8.80
C MET A 186 -0.44 20.24 9.92
#